data_d3420620a680d919b31018d78f6a6bdc
#
_entry.id   d3420620a680d919b31018d78f6a6bdc
#
_cell.length_a   1.000
_cell.length_b   1.000
_cell.length_c   1.000
_cell.angle_alpha   90.00
_cell.angle_beta   90.00
_cell.angle_gamma   90.00
#
_symmetry.space_group_name_H-M   'P 1'
#
loop_
_entity.id
_entity.type
_entity.pdbx_description
1 polymer ?
#
loop_
_entity_poly.entity_id
_entity_poly.type
_entity_poly.pdbx_seq_one_letter_code
_entity_poly.pdbx_strand_id
1 'polypeptide(L)'
;MKKTITLVVLAAFLMSVFSVTAIAAIDSAVPVPEEMSGGSIEVLCNESVVNASAENAEDEDYTNLQISPRDEWFRIKPGGEKELTIRVKNKENESVFTSPRLEPMLYGEYFLEEEWITFEPSSAEIESEEVQEYTVTMKIPEDAEIGDYITQIVFTNDTISTPCLLPFLPQPNAIILSIDVWEPQKIMIQPRYIHGMLEAGQTKEYKIHIENKGDEAISISPEIEEEEYMSMPYENPIPDEWLTIDAPAAVDANSTATVNVTVDVPADAKGGYEGCIKLNIDDSAADRFGRDYEVHISFGVWKQPKTAYQQNFTVKQGQNFSVVISASQRRYDKYATGAEEMVEPSFNVSLALAGLEGEDMTPEPSKTVKTVDVSLGSDYLPPEDVTSDETYHVSHIEYSETYKVTNATGGVWTLEILPKNTQSFEYTIEIGG
;
A
#
# COMPACT_ATOMS: atom_id res chain seq x y z
N MET A 1 -30.44 14.46 33.37
CA MET A 1 -29.55 13.33 33.64
C MET A 1 -29.25 12.63 32.31
N LYS A 2 -28.12 12.95 31.71
CA LYS A 2 -27.65 12.29 30.46
C LYS A 2 -26.70 11.17 30.88
N LYS A 3 -27.02 9.93 30.54
CA LYS A 3 -26.14 8.78 30.71
C LYS A 3 -25.28 8.63 29.45
N THR A 4 -23.98 8.81 29.61
CA THR A 4 -22.99 8.51 28.62
C THR A 4 -22.67 7.02 28.68
N ILE A 5 -22.86 6.29 27.58
CA ILE A 5 -22.48 4.89 27.44
C ILE A 5 -21.12 4.88 26.74
N THR A 6 -20.10 4.42 27.49
CA THR A 6 -18.74 4.21 26.95
C THR A 6 -18.71 2.80 26.37
N LEU A 7 -18.50 2.70 25.05
CA LEU A 7 -18.32 1.45 24.34
C LEU A 7 -16.85 1.02 24.44
N VAL A 8 -16.58 -0.01 25.23
CA VAL A 8 -15.25 -0.65 25.27
C VAL A 8 -15.21 -1.69 24.16
N VAL A 9 -14.39 -1.45 23.13
CA VAL A 9 -14.11 -2.43 22.07
C VAL A 9 -13.01 -3.35 22.58
N LEU A 10 -13.38 -4.59 22.90
CA LEU A 10 -12.47 -5.66 23.26
C LEU A 10 -12.00 -6.34 21.96
N ALA A 11 -10.75 -6.10 21.55
CA ALA A 11 -10.15 -6.82 20.44
C ALA A 11 -9.80 -8.24 20.88
N ALA A 12 -10.54 -9.22 20.41
CA ALA A 12 -10.23 -10.63 20.61
C ALA A 12 -9.19 -11.07 19.58
N PHE A 13 -7.96 -11.34 20.03
CA PHE A 13 -6.95 -12.03 19.27
C PHE A 13 -7.34 -13.49 19.08
N LEU A 14 -7.66 -13.90 17.85
CA LEU A 14 -7.84 -15.30 17.49
C LEU A 14 -6.45 -15.93 17.31
N MET A 15 -6.01 -16.71 18.30
CA MET A 15 -4.91 -17.66 18.14
C MET A 15 -5.41 -18.82 17.26
N SER A 16 -4.88 -18.93 16.05
CA SER A 16 -5.02 -20.13 15.23
C SER A 16 -4.11 -21.23 15.79
N VAL A 17 -4.72 -22.32 16.24
CA VAL A 17 -4.03 -23.53 16.70
C VAL A 17 -3.47 -24.26 15.48
N PHE A 18 -2.14 -24.29 15.32
CA PHE A 18 -1.48 -25.14 14.34
C PHE A 18 -1.36 -26.57 14.90
N SER A 19 -1.87 -27.53 14.15
CA SER A 19 -1.73 -28.97 14.45
C SER A 19 -0.30 -29.43 14.10
N VAL A 20 0.42 -29.89 15.12
CA VAL A 20 1.77 -30.48 14.97
C VAL A 20 1.64 -31.95 14.59
N THR A 21 2.19 -32.34 13.45
CA THR A 21 2.34 -33.73 13.05
C THR A 21 3.74 -34.23 13.43
N ALA A 22 3.81 -35.25 14.31
CA ALA A 22 5.06 -35.84 14.76
C ALA A 22 5.73 -36.65 13.65
N ILE A 23 7.01 -36.38 13.40
CA ILE A 23 7.87 -37.23 12.55
C ILE A 23 9.01 -37.78 13.40
N ALA A 24 9.22 -39.10 13.26
CA ALA A 24 10.20 -39.88 14.02
C ALA A 24 11.65 -39.51 13.67
N ALA A 25 12.51 -39.52 14.68
CA ALA A 25 13.94 -39.27 14.60
C ALA A 25 14.67 -40.16 13.60
N ILE A 26 15.43 -39.56 12.68
CA ILE A 26 16.46 -40.23 11.87
C ILE A 26 17.81 -39.56 12.21
N ASP A 27 18.66 -40.37 12.83
CA ASP A 27 20.05 -40.02 13.12
C ASP A 27 20.89 -40.16 11.85
N SER A 28 21.21 -39.01 11.20
CA SER A 28 22.36 -38.92 10.29
C SER A 28 22.60 -37.45 9.92
N ALA A 29 23.82 -37.01 10.05
CA ALA A 29 24.31 -35.71 9.65
C ALA A 29 24.07 -35.48 8.15
N VAL A 30 23.22 -34.52 7.82
CA VAL A 30 22.95 -34.07 6.43
C VAL A 30 23.75 -32.78 6.19
N PRO A 31 24.49 -32.67 5.09
CA PRO A 31 25.20 -31.43 4.75
C PRO A 31 24.19 -30.32 4.41
N VAL A 32 24.48 -29.12 4.87
CA VAL A 32 23.72 -27.90 4.62
C VAL A 32 23.75 -27.58 3.13
N PRO A 33 22.61 -27.40 2.45
CA PRO A 33 22.58 -26.94 1.05
C PRO A 33 22.86 -25.46 0.93
N GLU A 34 23.60 -25.09 -0.09
CA GLU A 34 24.06 -23.74 -0.45
C GLU A 34 23.01 -22.87 -1.17
N GLU A 35 21.74 -23.01 -0.92
CA GLU A 35 20.72 -22.08 -1.41
C GLU A 35 19.46 -22.19 -0.54
N MET A 36 19.21 -21.23 0.32
CA MET A 36 17.89 -21.03 0.97
C MET A 36 17.35 -19.64 0.67
N SER A 37 16.71 -19.51 -0.47
CA SER A 37 15.75 -18.42 -0.69
C SER A 37 14.37 -18.92 -0.23
N GLY A 38 13.75 -18.22 0.73
CA GLY A 38 12.33 -18.32 1.07
C GLY A 38 11.84 -19.66 1.64
N GLY A 39 12.34 -20.09 2.79
CA GLY A 39 11.82 -21.26 3.50
C GLY A 39 11.30 -20.91 4.89
N SER A 40 10.08 -21.33 5.22
CA SER A 40 9.58 -21.33 6.58
C SER A 40 10.47 -22.20 7.47
N ILE A 41 11.03 -21.61 8.54
CA ILE A 41 11.84 -22.33 9.53
C ILE A 41 10.92 -23.21 10.37
N GLU A 42 10.99 -24.52 10.22
CA GLU A 42 10.34 -25.47 11.14
C GLU A 42 11.11 -25.51 12.45
N VAL A 43 10.48 -25.06 13.53
CA VAL A 43 11.03 -25.15 14.89
C VAL A 43 10.85 -26.58 15.40
N LEU A 44 11.94 -27.33 15.44
CA LEU A 44 11.95 -28.71 15.98
C LEU A 44 12.07 -28.69 17.50
N CYS A 45 10.93 -28.61 18.20
CA CYS A 45 10.86 -28.83 19.65
C CYS A 45 10.36 -30.23 19.97
N ASN A 46 11.04 -30.95 20.85
CA ASN A 46 10.56 -32.23 21.33
C ASN A 46 9.49 -32.00 22.41
N GLU A 47 8.25 -32.45 22.17
CA GLU A 47 7.09 -32.25 23.07
C GLU A 47 7.34 -32.70 24.54
N SER A 48 8.24 -33.68 24.76
CA SER A 48 8.60 -34.12 26.10
C SER A 48 9.41 -33.09 26.89
N VAL A 49 10.04 -32.12 26.20
CA VAL A 49 10.88 -31.11 26.84
C VAL A 49 10.06 -29.86 27.16
N VAL A 50 9.05 -29.54 26.37
CA VAL A 50 8.17 -28.38 26.62
C VAL A 50 7.37 -28.54 27.92
N ASN A 51 6.92 -29.75 28.23
CA ASN A 51 6.21 -30.04 29.49
C ASN A 51 7.11 -30.10 30.73
N ALA A 52 8.39 -30.36 30.55
CA ALA A 52 9.37 -30.35 31.66
C ALA A 52 9.86 -28.94 32.04
N SER A 53 9.88 -28.02 31.07
CA SER A 53 10.36 -26.65 31.28
C SER A 53 9.38 -25.75 32.02
N ALA A 54 8.08 -26.10 32.02
CA ALA A 54 7.07 -25.33 32.76
C ALA A 54 7.09 -25.60 34.28
N GLU A 55 7.65 -26.75 34.72
CA GLU A 55 7.76 -27.12 36.15
C GLU A 55 9.14 -26.89 36.77
N ASN A 56 10.19 -26.69 35.98
CA ASN A 56 11.56 -26.48 36.42
C ASN A 56 12.23 -25.29 35.70
N ALA A 57 11.61 -24.12 35.69
CA ALA A 57 12.35 -22.89 35.48
C ALA A 57 13.16 -22.65 36.76
N GLU A 58 14.27 -23.42 36.97
CA GLU A 58 15.32 -23.02 37.86
C GLU A 58 15.84 -21.67 37.36
N ASP A 59 16.06 -20.71 38.28
CA ASP A 59 16.68 -19.41 37.99
C ASP A 59 17.97 -19.69 37.20
N GLU A 60 17.94 -19.43 35.87
CA GLU A 60 19.19 -19.51 35.11
C GLU A 60 20.10 -18.41 35.63
N ASP A 61 21.23 -18.87 36.17
CA ASP A 61 22.23 -18.02 36.85
C ASP A 61 23.06 -17.31 35.77
N TYR A 62 22.48 -16.25 35.14
CA TYR A 62 23.22 -15.38 34.25
C TYR A 62 23.54 -14.05 34.92
N THR A 63 24.65 -13.43 34.53
CA THR A 63 25.13 -12.16 35.04
C THR A 63 24.05 -11.07 34.93
N ASN A 64 23.72 -10.44 36.04
CA ASN A 64 22.66 -9.41 36.08
C ASN A 64 23.21 -8.04 35.68
N LEU A 65 23.12 -7.72 34.41
CA LEU A 65 23.48 -6.39 33.86
C LEU A 65 22.26 -5.62 33.43
N GLN A 66 22.23 -4.33 33.73
CA GLN A 66 21.27 -3.40 33.16
C GLN A 66 21.92 -2.66 31.99
N ILE A 67 21.49 -2.97 30.76
CA ILE A 67 22.05 -2.42 29.53
C ILE A 67 21.04 -1.46 28.89
N SER A 68 21.53 -0.31 28.41
CA SER A 68 20.71 0.70 27.75
C SER A 68 21.50 1.41 26.64
N PRO A 69 20.94 1.54 25.42
CA PRO A 69 19.65 1.02 24.98
C PRO A 69 19.62 -0.52 24.87
N ARG A 70 18.42 -1.12 24.67
CA ARG A 70 18.27 -2.57 24.44
C ARG A 70 18.22 -2.93 22.97
N ASP A 71 17.77 -2.00 22.13
CA ASP A 71 17.70 -2.08 20.71
C ASP A 71 18.00 -0.70 20.11
N GLU A 72 18.69 -0.69 18.98
CA GLU A 72 18.97 0.51 18.21
C GLU A 72 18.91 0.23 16.72
N TRP A 73 18.40 1.19 15.98
CA TRP A 73 18.28 1.15 14.54
C TRP A 73 18.91 2.40 13.91
N PHE A 74 19.75 2.18 12.92
CA PHE A 74 20.42 3.25 12.18
C PHE A 74 20.22 3.08 10.68
N ARG A 75 20.11 4.20 10.01
CA ARG A 75 20.17 4.29 8.57
C ARG A 75 21.48 4.94 8.18
N ILE A 76 22.33 4.21 7.46
CA ILE A 76 23.71 4.63 7.14
C ILE A 76 23.93 4.40 5.63
N LYS A 77 24.59 5.35 4.96
CA LYS A 77 25.00 5.17 3.57
C LYS A 77 26.30 4.37 3.48
N PRO A 78 26.58 3.69 2.36
CA PRO A 78 27.93 3.20 2.07
C PRO A 78 28.97 4.30 2.28
N GLY A 79 30.11 3.97 2.88
CA GLY A 79 31.14 4.93 3.28
C GLY A 79 30.79 5.79 4.51
N GLY A 80 29.60 5.60 5.09
CA GLY A 80 29.14 6.37 6.24
C GLY A 80 29.63 5.86 7.58
N GLU A 81 29.62 6.72 8.61
CA GLU A 81 30.03 6.42 9.96
C GLU A 81 28.96 6.87 10.97
N LYS A 82 28.76 6.09 12.03
CA LYS A 82 27.87 6.40 13.14
C LYS A 82 28.48 5.93 14.46
N GLU A 83 28.13 6.63 15.54
CA GLU A 83 28.49 6.28 16.90
C GLU A 83 27.25 6.02 17.74
N LEU A 84 27.33 5.00 18.60
CA LEU A 84 26.33 4.64 19.59
C LEU A 84 27.00 4.54 20.96
N THR A 85 26.43 5.16 21.98
CA THR A 85 26.86 4.99 23.36
C THR A 85 25.95 3.99 24.08
N ILE A 86 26.55 2.93 24.59
CA ILE A 86 25.87 1.90 25.38
C ILE A 86 26.29 2.02 26.82
N ARG A 87 25.33 2.05 27.74
CA ARG A 87 25.55 2.07 29.17
C ARG A 87 25.27 0.68 29.74
N VAL A 88 26.28 0.10 30.38
CA VAL A 88 26.20 -1.18 31.04
C VAL A 88 26.39 -0.97 32.53
N LYS A 89 25.32 -1.23 33.30
CA LYS A 89 25.36 -1.13 34.78
C LYS A 89 25.45 -2.53 35.39
N ASN A 90 26.43 -2.76 36.22
CA ASN A 90 26.53 -3.97 37.02
C ASN A 90 25.51 -3.98 38.15
N LYS A 91 24.64 -4.99 38.19
CA LYS A 91 23.63 -5.23 39.24
C LYS A 91 24.01 -6.39 40.18
N GLU A 92 25.18 -6.97 39.95
CA GLU A 92 25.75 -7.98 40.86
C GLU A 92 26.36 -7.34 42.09
N ASN A 93 26.60 -8.17 43.14
CA ASN A 93 27.28 -7.75 44.35
C ASN A 93 28.82 -7.80 44.24
N GLU A 94 29.33 -8.34 43.13
CA GLU A 94 30.75 -8.51 42.83
C GLU A 94 31.08 -7.78 41.49
N SER A 95 32.39 -7.57 41.23
CA SER A 95 32.82 -7.01 39.95
C SER A 95 32.54 -7.98 38.80
N VAL A 96 32.14 -7.45 37.65
CA VAL A 96 31.82 -8.20 36.43
C VAL A 96 32.73 -7.76 35.29
N PHE A 97 33.40 -8.72 34.67
CA PHE A 97 34.16 -8.47 33.44
C PHE A 97 33.23 -8.49 32.22
N THR A 98 33.30 -7.44 31.40
CA THR A 98 32.52 -7.29 30.16
C THR A 98 33.45 -7.08 28.98
N SER A 99 33.11 -7.70 27.85
CA SER A 99 33.86 -7.59 26.59
C SER A 99 32.86 -7.65 25.44
N PRO A 100 32.43 -6.49 24.92
CA PRO A 100 31.43 -6.45 23.82
C PRO A 100 31.99 -7.14 22.58
N ARG A 101 31.12 -7.94 21.94
CA ARG A 101 31.41 -8.63 20.69
C ARG A 101 30.13 -8.74 19.86
N LEU A 102 30.27 -8.96 18.56
CA LEU A 102 29.15 -9.25 17.70
C LEU A 102 28.75 -10.71 17.75
N GLU A 103 27.45 -10.97 17.77
CA GLU A 103 26.88 -12.31 17.57
C GLU A 103 25.87 -12.23 16.44
N PRO A 104 26.03 -13.02 15.36
CA PRO A 104 25.15 -12.94 14.21
C PRO A 104 23.71 -13.36 14.55
N MET A 105 22.74 -12.68 13.94
CA MET A 105 21.33 -13.04 13.98
C MET A 105 20.87 -13.55 12.62
N LEU A 106 20.03 -14.59 12.60
CA LEU A 106 19.56 -15.22 11.37
C LEU A 106 18.46 -14.44 10.63
N TYR A 107 18.07 -13.26 11.10
CA TYR A 107 17.01 -12.44 10.47
C TYR A 107 17.51 -11.37 9.54
N GLY A 108 18.79 -11.01 9.60
CA GLY A 108 19.34 -10.01 8.70
C GLY A 108 19.43 -10.56 7.28
N GLU A 109 19.26 -9.70 6.31
CA GLU A 109 19.54 -10.00 4.91
C GLU A 109 21.03 -10.25 4.72
N TYR A 110 21.84 -9.46 5.45
CA TYR A 110 23.29 -9.55 5.49
C TYR A 110 23.80 -9.66 6.92
N PHE A 111 25.00 -10.24 7.07
CA PHE A 111 25.71 -10.27 8.33
C PHE A 111 26.61 -9.06 8.47
N LEU A 112 26.57 -8.41 9.64
CA LEU A 112 27.47 -7.31 9.95
C LEU A 112 28.87 -7.86 10.23
N GLU A 113 29.85 -7.38 9.49
CA GLU A 113 31.24 -7.81 9.64
C GLU A 113 31.89 -7.16 10.86
N GLU A 114 32.69 -7.91 11.60
CA GLU A 114 33.38 -7.42 12.81
C GLU A 114 34.29 -6.22 12.49
N GLU A 115 34.83 -6.15 11.28
CA GLU A 115 35.74 -5.08 10.84
C GLU A 115 35.04 -3.72 10.73
N TRP A 116 33.72 -3.70 10.61
CA TRP A 116 32.92 -2.48 10.51
C TRP A 116 32.64 -1.84 11.87
N ILE A 117 32.89 -2.59 12.96
CA ILE A 117 32.52 -2.18 14.31
C ILE A 117 33.75 -2.11 15.22
N THR A 118 33.84 -1.04 15.98
CA THR A 118 34.84 -0.90 17.02
C THR A 118 34.20 -0.54 18.35
N PHE A 119 34.74 -1.09 19.44
CA PHE A 119 34.26 -0.84 20.78
C PHE A 119 35.33 -0.11 21.62
N GLU A 120 34.95 0.97 22.29
CA GLU A 120 35.81 1.70 23.20
C GLU A 120 35.12 1.93 24.57
N PRO A 121 35.64 1.36 25.65
CA PRO A 121 36.77 0.43 25.70
C PRO A 121 36.44 -0.93 25.08
N SER A 122 37.43 -1.70 24.66
CA SER A 122 37.25 -3.05 24.13
C SER A 122 36.85 -4.08 25.20
N SER A 123 37.11 -3.77 26.45
CA SER A 123 36.67 -4.55 27.62
C SER A 123 36.81 -3.72 28.90
N ALA A 124 36.05 -4.06 29.92
CA ALA A 124 36.10 -3.40 31.24
C ALA A 124 35.72 -4.36 32.37
N GLU A 125 36.26 -4.12 33.53
CA GLU A 125 35.78 -4.67 34.79
C GLU A 125 34.89 -3.62 35.46
N ILE A 126 33.63 -3.96 35.74
CA ILE A 126 32.63 -3.04 36.29
C ILE A 126 32.34 -3.44 37.74
N GLU A 127 32.67 -2.55 38.68
CA GLU A 127 32.39 -2.79 40.10
C GLU A 127 30.88 -2.85 40.37
N SER A 128 30.51 -3.43 41.54
CA SER A 128 29.08 -3.50 41.95
C SER A 128 28.41 -2.14 41.93
N GLU A 129 27.22 -2.07 41.33
CA GLU A 129 26.40 -0.85 41.12
C GLU A 129 27.04 0.24 40.23
N GLU A 130 28.23 0.07 39.71
CA GLU A 130 28.86 1.00 38.78
C GLU A 130 28.34 0.87 37.36
N VAL A 131 28.59 1.92 36.57
CA VAL A 131 28.16 2.03 35.15
C VAL A 131 29.40 2.21 34.30
N GLN A 132 29.55 1.35 33.29
CA GLN A 132 30.51 1.53 32.19
C GLN A 132 29.80 2.02 30.96
N GLU A 133 30.35 3.05 30.33
CA GLU A 133 29.93 3.50 29.00
C GLU A 133 30.85 2.86 27.95
N TYR A 134 30.23 2.32 26.89
CA TYR A 134 30.89 1.82 25.70
C TYR A 134 30.50 2.70 24.51
N THR A 135 31.48 3.20 23.79
CA THR A 135 31.29 3.82 22.50
C THR A 135 31.42 2.78 21.41
N VAL A 136 30.40 2.58 20.63
CA VAL A 136 30.37 1.68 19.48
C VAL A 136 30.45 2.54 18.24
N THR A 137 31.54 2.44 17.48
CA THR A 137 31.70 3.15 16.21
C THR A 137 31.48 2.19 15.06
N MET A 138 30.53 2.52 14.21
CA MET A 138 30.13 1.76 13.02
C MET A 138 30.64 2.48 11.77
N LYS A 139 31.49 1.81 10.99
CA LYS A 139 32.06 2.33 9.72
C LYS A 139 31.66 1.41 8.59
N ILE A 140 30.70 1.86 7.78
CA ILE A 140 30.21 1.09 6.66
C ILE A 140 31.14 1.31 5.46
N PRO A 141 31.67 0.26 4.82
CA PRO A 141 32.49 0.39 3.61
C PRO A 141 31.75 1.08 2.46
N GLU A 142 32.51 1.66 1.53
CA GLU A 142 31.93 2.30 0.32
C GLU A 142 31.27 1.27 -0.62
N ASP A 143 31.72 0.02 -0.58
CA ASP A 143 31.24 -1.12 -1.37
C ASP A 143 30.29 -2.05 -0.59
N ALA A 144 29.78 -1.63 0.56
CA ALA A 144 28.79 -2.39 1.32
C ALA A 144 27.49 -2.55 0.50
N GLU A 145 26.97 -3.76 0.50
CA GLU A 145 25.67 -4.03 -0.16
C GLU A 145 24.52 -3.27 0.52
N ILE A 146 23.58 -2.79 -0.27
CA ILE A 146 22.38 -2.11 0.20
C ILE A 146 21.47 -3.16 0.85
N GLY A 147 21.05 -2.94 2.10
CA GLY A 147 20.18 -3.89 2.78
C GLY A 147 20.22 -3.81 4.30
N ASP A 148 19.52 -4.76 4.96
CA ASP A 148 19.45 -4.84 6.42
C ASP A 148 20.51 -5.76 6.99
N TYR A 149 21.29 -5.17 7.87
CA TYR A 149 22.27 -5.85 8.68
C TYR A 149 21.77 -5.89 10.13
N ILE A 150 21.49 -7.07 10.66
CA ILE A 150 21.01 -7.25 12.02
C ILE A 150 21.97 -8.12 12.80
N THR A 151 22.37 -7.67 13.98
CA THR A 151 23.29 -8.37 14.86
C THR A 151 22.93 -8.16 16.33
N GLN A 152 23.53 -8.95 17.21
CA GLN A 152 23.55 -8.68 18.64
C GLN A 152 24.93 -8.21 19.06
N ILE A 153 25.00 -7.23 19.96
CA ILE A 153 26.22 -6.88 20.70
C ILE A 153 26.08 -7.51 22.08
N VAL A 154 26.87 -8.50 22.36
CA VAL A 154 26.85 -9.31 23.60
C VAL A 154 27.99 -8.89 24.51
N PHE A 155 27.72 -8.67 25.79
CA PHE A 155 28.72 -8.15 26.79
C PHE A 155 29.32 -9.22 27.67
N THR A 156 28.70 -10.38 27.81
CA THR A 156 29.15 -11.50 28.63
C THR A 156 29.17 -12.79 27.81
N ASN A 157 29.69 -13.88 28.42
CA ASN A 157 29.65 -15.22 27.80
C ASN A 157 28.45 -16.04 28.27
N ASP A 158 27.48 -15.40 28.92
CA ASP A 158 26.28 -16.09 29.37
C ASP A 158 25.48 -16.59 28.17
N THR A 159 24.91 -17.77 28.29
CA THR A 159 24.06 -18.39 27.28
C THR A 159 22.78 -18.84 27.92
N ILE A 160 21.67 -18.64 27.21
CA ILE A 160 20.38 -19.17 27.64
C ILE A 160 20.28 -20.64 27.20
N SER A 161 20.11 -21.53 28.15
CA SER A 161 19.82 -22.95 27.85
C SER A 161 18.37 -23.08 27.45
N THR A 162 18.07 -23.15 26.17
CA THR A 162 16.72 -23.41 25.70
C THR A 162 16.55 -24.86 25.28
N PRO A 163 15.42 -25.50 25.64
CA PRO A 163 15.13 -26.85 25.18
C PRO A 163 14.82 -26.92 23.67
N CYS A 164 14.67 -25.79 23.02
CA CYS A 164 14.47 -25.68 21.59
C CYS A 164 15.63 -24.93 20.97
N LEU A 165 16.15 -25.44 19.85
CA LEU A 165 17.07 -24.71 18.98
C LEU A 165 16.27 -23.57 18.31
N LEU A 166 16.04 -22.49 19.05
CA LEU A 166 15.53 -21.26 18.48
C LEU A 166 16.73 -20.45 18.03
N PRO A 167 16.96 -20.29 16.74
CA PRO A 167 18.18 -19.65 16.20
C PRO A 167 18.28 -18.15 16.51
N PHE A 168 17.39 -17.63 17.33
CA PHE A 168 17.19 -16.18 17.46
C PHE A 168 16.76 -15.71 18.86
N LEU A 169 17.03 -16.45 19.91
CA LEU A 169 16.82 -15.91 21.24
C LEU A 169 17.89 -14.84 21.52
N PRO A 170 17.48 -13.62 21.92
CA PRO A 170 18.46 -12.65 22.35
C PRO A 170 19.25 -13.19 23.53
N GLN A 171 20.57 -13.04 23.45
CA GLN A 171 21.46 -13.39 24.57
C GLN A 171 21.09 -12.54 25.80
N PRO A 172 21.29 -13.05 27.04
CA PRO A 172 20.85 -12.35 28.25
C PRO A 172 21.43 -10.92 28.34
N ASN A 173 22.69 -10.75 28.12
CA ASN A 173 23.37 -9.47 28.25
C ASN A 173 23.75 -8.90 26.88
N ALA A 174 22.72 -8.70 26.02
CA ALA A 174 22.89 -8.21 24.68
C ALA A 174 21.97 -7.02 24.37
N ILE A 175 22.34 -6.30 23.33
CA ILE A 175 21.46 -5.37 22.61
C ILE A 175 21.29 -5.85 21.17
N ILE A 176 20.16 -5.50 20.56
CA ILE A 176 19.94 -5.71 19.13
C ILE A 176 20.38 -4.44 18.40
N LEU A 177 21.26 -4.60 17.41
CA LEU A 177 21.69 -3.54 16.53
C LEU A 177 21.20 -3.86 15.11
N SER A 178 20.41 -2.94 14.55
CA SER A 178 19.93 -3.01 13.19
C SER A 178 20.49 -1.84 12.37
N ILE A 179 21.12 -2.13 11.25
CA ILE A 179 21.67 -1.13 10.35
C ILE A 179 21.03 -1.33 8.97
N ASP A 180 20.28 -0.33 8.50
CA ASP A 180 19.78 -0.22 7.14
C ASP A 180 20.84 0.53 6.31
N VAL A 181 21.62 -0.21 5.52
CA VAL A 181 22.55 0.38 4.55
C VAL A 181 21.75 0.77 3.32
N TRP A 182 21.70 2.08 3.00
CA TRP A 182 20.81 2.61 1.99
C TRP A 182 21.46 3.68 1.11
N GLU A 183 20.97 3.79 -0.09
CA GLU A 183 21.22 4.96 -0.95
C GLU A 183 19.91 5.72 -1.22
N PRO A 184 19.97 7.05 -1.45
CA PRO A 184 18.79 7.78 -1.88
C PRO A 184 18.38 7.32 -3.27
N GLN A 185 17.08 7.11 -3.46
CA GLN A 185 16.53 6.83 -4.79
C GLN A 185 16.96 7.92 -5.78
N LYS A 186 17.54 7.50 -6.88
CA LYS A 186 17.93 8.37 -8.00
C LYS A 186 16.84 8.45 -9.05
N ILE A 187 15.91 7.49 -9.04
CA ILE A 187 14.85 7.35 -10.02
C ILE A 187 13.51 7.70 -9.37
N MET A 188 12.79 8.62 -9.98
CA MET A 188 11.43 8.97 -9.58
C MET A 188 10.45 8.61 -10.70
N ILE A 189 9.33 7.99 -10.32
CA ILE A 189 8.27 7.58 -11.25
C ILE A 189 6.99 8.28 -10.83
N GLN A 190 6.31 8.88 -11.79
CA GLN A 190 5.03 9.55 -11.58
C GLN A 190 4.12 9.40 -12.81
N PRO A 191 2.86 8.91 -12.66
CA PRO A 191 2.28 8.38 -11.42
C PRO A 191 2.76 6.96 -11.11
N ARG A 192 2.65 6.55 -9.85
CA ARG A 192 2.78 5.14 -9.44
C ARG A 192 1.45 4.38 -9.47
N TYR A 193 0.34 5.10 -9.55
CA TYR A 193 -1.02 4.55 -9.57
C TYR A 193 -1.82 5.24 -10.66
N ILE A 194 -2.30 4.46 -11.61
CA ILE A 194 -3.26 4.87 -12.63
C ILE A 194 -4.58 4.20 -12.28
N HIS A 195 -5.60 4.99 -11.97
CA HIS A 195 -6.91 4.47 -11.65
C HIS A 195 -7.98 5.34 -12.27
N GLY A 196 -9.10 4.74 -12.64
CA GLY A 196 -10.19 5.49 -13.26
C GLY A 196 -11.38 4.65 -13.66
N MET A 197 -12.29 5.30 -14.36
CA MET A 197 -13.48 4.69 -14.94
C MET A 197 -13.44 4.89 -16.44
N LEU A 198 -13.46 3.81 -17.20
CA LEU A 198 -13.43 3.82 -18.66
C LEU A 198 -14.75 3.35 -19.22
N GLU A 199 -15.20 3.95 -20.33
CA GLU A 199 -16.37 3.45 -21.04
C GLU A 199 -15.99 2.22 -21.90
N ALA A 200 -16.84 1.22 -21.93
CA ALA A 200 -16.66 0.06 -22.80
C ALA A 200 -16.56 0.49 -24.28
N GLY A 201 -15.47 0.13 -24.95
CA GLY A 201 -15.13 0.55 -26.30
C GLY A 201 -14.30 1.84 -26.37
N GLN A 202 -13.85 2.39 -25.25
CA GLN A 202 -13.02 3.58 -25.19
C GLN A 202 -11.52 3.20 -25.30
N THR A 203 -10.76 4.04 -26.01
CA THR A 203 -9.30 4.06 -25.97
C THR A 203 -8.85 5.24 -25.14
N LYS A 204 -7.91 5.02 -24.20
CA LYS A 204 -7.38 6.07 -23.33
C LYS A 204 -5.86 5.98 -23.24
N GLU A 205 -5.20 7.13 -23.26
CA GLU A 205 -3.75 7.25 -23.14
C GLU A 205 -3.37 7.83 -21.78
N TYR A 206 -2.32 7.28 -21.19
CA TYR A 206 -1.71 7.74 -19.94
C TYR A 206 -0.22 7.94 -20.16
N LYS A 207 0.37 8.88 -19.39
CA LYS A 207 1.80 9.12 -19.37
C LYS A 207 2.37 8.76 -18.00
N ILE A 208 3.49 8.06 -18.04
CA ILE A 208 4.31 7.80 -16.87
C ILE A 208 5.62 8.55 -17.09
N HIS A 209 5.98 9.45 -16.19
CA HIS A 209 7.23 10.20 -16.21
C HIS A 209 8.25 9.48 -15.36
N ILE A 210 9.44 9.29 -15.90
CA ILE A 210 10.58 8.71 -15.23
C ILE A 210 11.68 9.77 -15.20
N GLU A 211 11.97 10.28 -14.01
CA GLU A 211 13.06 11.24 -13.77
C GLU A 211 14.29 10.48 -13.24
N ASN A 212 15.39 10.52 -13.98
CA ASN A 212 16.67 9.99 -13.56
C ASN A 212 17.54 11.14 -12.99
N LYS A 213 17.72 11.18 -11.66
CA LYS A 213 18.58 12.12 -10.94
C LYS A 213 20.01 11.59 -10.76
N GLY A 214 20.27 10.38 -11.23
CA GLY A 214 21.60 9.77 -11.22
C GLY A 214 22.55 10.42 -12.26
N ASP A 215 23.80 10.10 -12.17
CA ASP A 215 24.88 10.56 -13.03
C ASP A 215 25.18 9.59 -14.19
N GLU A 216 24.48 8.46 -14.24
CA GLU A 216 24.56 7.46 -15.29
C GLU A 216 23.17 7.26 -15.95
N ALA A 217 23.18 6.85 -17.21
CA ALA A 217 21.96 6.48 -17.91
C ALA A 217 21.44 5.12 -17.40
N ILE A 218 20.13 5.01 -17.26
CA ILE A 218 19.45 3.77 -16.88
C ILE A 218 18.75 3.14 -18.09
N SER A 219 18.73 1.82 -18.15
CA SER A 219 17.90 1.09 -19.12
C SER A 219 16.50 0.87 -18.52
N ILE A 220 15.48 0.90 -19.38
CA ILE A 220 14.11 0.56 -19.02
C ILE A 220 13.53 -0.43 -20.01
N SER A 221 12.75 -1.39 -19.51
CA SER A 221 12.09 -2.42 -20.32
C SER A 221 10.73 -2.75 -19.71
N PRO A 222 9.71 -1.88 -19.90
CA PRO A 222 8.41 -2.08 -19.29
C PRO A 222 7.75 -3.38 -19.76
N GLU A 223 7.16 -4.10 -18.81
CA GLU A 223 6.34 -5.29 -19.06
C GLU A 223 5.08 -5.27 -18.18
N ILE A 224 4.07 -5.99 -18.59
CA ILE A 224 2.83 -6.15 -17.84
C ILE A 224 3.01 -7.39 -16.96
N GLU A 225 2.79 -7.23 -15.66
CA GLU A 225 2.85 -8.32 -14.70
C GLU A 225 1.44 -8.61 -14.15
N GLU A 226 1.05 -9.88 -14.17
CA GLU A 226 -0.14 -10.33 -13.47
C GLU A 226 0.17 -10.37 -11.97
N GLU A 227 -0.44 -9.50 -11.17
CA GLU A 227 -0.29 -9.53 -9.71
C GLU A 227 -0.96 -10.79 -9.13
N GLU A 228 -0.13 -11.78 -8.78
CA GLU A 228 -0.58 -13.03 -8.17
C GLU A 228 -1.13 -12.84 -6.73
N TYR A 229 -0.84 -11.70 -6.07
CA TYR A 229 -1.00 -11.52 -4.62
C TYR A 229 -2.05 -10.51 -4.17
N MET A 230 -2.61 -9.69 -5.05
CA MET A 230 -3.51 -8.61 -4.63
C MET A 230 -4.83 -8.51 -5.38
N SER A 231 -5.22 -9.50 -6.17
CA SER A 231 -6.54 -9.48 -6.76
C SER A 231 -7.59 -9.48 -5.64
N MET A 232 -8.21 -8.34 -5.44
CA MET A 232 -9.46 -8.30 -4.68
C MET A 232 -10.40 -9.30 -5.36
N PRO A 233 -11.18 -10.10 -4.62
CA PRO A 233 -11.98 -11.19 -5.19
C PRO A 233 -13.03 -10.75 -6.23
N TYR A 234 -13.05 -9.49 -6.61
CA TYR A 234 -14.00 -8.85 -7.52
C TYR A 234 -13.35 -8.14 -8.72
N GLU A 235 -12.02 -8.14 -8.82
CA GLU A 235 -11.29 -7.52 -9.93
C GLU A 235 -10.69 -8.60 -10.83
N ASN A 236 -10.60 -8.32 -12.11
CA ASN A 236 -10.02 -9.22 -13.10
C ASN A 236 -8.66 -8.68 -13.50
N PRO A 237 -7.69 -9.53 -13.85
CA PRO A 237 -6.46 -9.05 -14.43
C PRO A 237 -6.74 -8.29 -15.73
N ILE A 238 -6.01 -7.21 -15.99
CA ILE A 238 -6.08 -6.51 -17.27
C ILE A 238 -5.47 -7.40 -18.34
N PRO A 239 -6.21 -7.78 -19.40
CA PRO A 239 -5.62 -8.56 -20.48
C PRO A 239 -4.52 -7.79 -21.21
N ASP A 240 -3.40 -8.45 -21.51
CA ASP A 240 -2.25 -7.84 -22.18
C ASP A 240 -2.63 -7.15 -23.49
N GLU A 241 -3.59 -7.72 -24.23
CA GLU A 241 -4.07 -7.17 -25.49
C GLU A 241 -4.79 -5.82 -25.35
N TRP A 242 -5.16 -5.40 -24.11
CA TRP A 242 -5.74 -4.09 -23.89
C TRP A 242 -4.69 -2.99 -23.72
N LEU A 243 -3.45 -3.37 -23.44
CA LEU A 243 -2.38 -2.44 -23.14
C LEU A 243 -1.34 -2.38 -24.26
N THR A 244 -1.03 -1.16 -24.67
CA THR A 244 0.12 -0.89 -25.54
C THR A 244 1.04 0.08 -24.82
N ILE A 245 2.30 -0.33 -24.61
CA ILE A 245 3.30 0.46 -23.91
C ILE A 245 4.34 0.93 -24.93
N ASP A 246 4.51 2.24 -25.05
CA ASP A 246 5.55 2.88 -25.85
C ASP A 246 6.54 3.59 -24.92
N ALA A 247 7.75 3.07 -24.86
CA ALA A 247 8.79 3.50 -23.94
C ALA A 247 10.14 3.68 -24.64
N PRO A 248 10.94 4.66 -24.23
CA PRO A 248 12.35 4.72 -24.65
C PRO A 248 13.12 3.54 -24.06
N ALA A 249 14.21 3.12 -24.71
CA ALA A 249 15.05 2.02 -24.20
C ALA A 249 15.90 2.44 -22.99
N ALA A 250 16.10 3.75 -22.77
CA ALA A 250 16.91 4.28 -21.67
C ALA A 250 16.47 5.69 -21.30
N VAL A 251 16.84 6.09 -20.07
CA VAL A 251 16.73 7.47 -19.58
C VAL A 251 18.11 7.98 -19.25
N ASP A 252 18.54 9.05 -19.94
CA ASP A 252 19.87 9.62 -19.74
C ASP A 252 20.06 10.18 -18.32
N ALA A 253 21.32 10.35 -17.90
CA ALA A 253 21.67 10.96 -16.63
C ALA A 253 21.06 12.38 -16.50
N ASN A 254 20.53 12.70 -15.33
CA ASN A 254 19.90 13.99 -15.02
C ASN A 254 18.84 14.42 -16.05
N SER A 255 18.05 13.48 -16.53
CA SER A 255 16.99 13.71 -17.51
C SER A 255 15.67 13.07 -17.14
N THR A 256 14.62 13.43 -17.88
CA THR A 256 13.28 12.85 -17.74
C THR A 256 12.88 12.16 -19.05
N ALA A 257 12.25 11.02 -18.94
CA ALA A 257 11.63 10.33 -20.06
C ALA A 257 10.14 10.05 -19.79
N THR A 258 9.38 9.84 -20.86
CA THR A 258 7.96 9.52 -20.76
C THR A 258 7.70 8.15 -21.37
N VAL A 259 6.97 7.32 -20.62
CA VAL A 259 6.39 6.08 -21.09
C VAL A 259 4.92 6.34 -21.37
N ASN A 260 4.46 6.09 -22.60
CA ASN A 260 3.05 6.22 -22.97
C ASN A 260 2.37 4.86 -22.86
N VAL A 261 1.27 4.82 -22.15
CA VAL A 261 0.44 3.64 -21.96
C VAL A 261 -0.93 3.88 -22.59
N THR A 262 -1.26 3.12 -23.63
CA THR A 262 -2.58 3.16 -24.25
C THR A 262 -3.38 1.97 -23.76
N VAL A 263 -4.60 2.26 -23.30
CA VAL A 263 -5.58 1.26 -22.85
C VAL A 263 -6.73 1.21 -23.84
N ASP A 264 -6.90 0.08 -24.52
CA ASP A 264 -8.00 -0.18 -25.48
C ASP A 264 -9.04 -1.10 -24.82
N VAL A 265 -10.14 -0.52 -24.35
CA VAL A 265 -11.19 -1.27 -23.65
C VAL A 265 -12.17 -1.87 -24.66
N PRO A 266 -12.39 -3.20 -24.72
CA PRO A 266 -13.39 -3.79 -25.60
C PRO A 266 -14.82 -3.32 -25.34
N ALA A 267 -15.64 -3.29 -26.39
CA ALA A 267 -17.03 -2.79 -26.30
C ALA A 267 -17.97 -3.70 -25.47
N ASP A 268 -17.54 -4.91 -25.15
CA ASP A 268 -18.27 -5.88 -24.31
C ASP A 268 -17.69 -6.02 -22.90
N ALA A 269 -16.58 -5.34 -22.59
CA ALA A 269 -15.98 -5.32 -21.26
C ALA A 269 -16.90 -4.78 -20.19
N LYS A 270 -16.76 -5.26 -18.97
CA LYS A 270 -17.53 -4.85 -17.78
C LYS A 270 -16.84 -5.28 -16.49
N GLY A 271 -17.03 -4.50 -15.43
CA GLY A 271 -16.50 -4.82 -14.10
C GLY A 271 -15.17 -4.10 -13.83
N GLY A 272 -14.47 -4.51 -12.79
CA GLY A 272 -13.18 -3.97 -12.40
C GLY A 272 -12.03 -4.78 -12.99
N TYR A 273 -10.94 -4.09 -13.31
CA TYR A 273 -9.71 -4.67 -13.83
C TYR A 273 -8.52 -4.03 -13.14
N GLU A 274 -7.53 -4.84 -12.80
CA GLU A 274 -6.29 -4.39 -12.18
C GLU A 274 -5.07 -5.05 -12.84
N GLY A 275 -3.92 -4.43 -12.70
CA GLY A 275 -2.65 -4.93 -13.21
C GLY A 275 -1.48 -4.05 -12.79
N CYS A 276 -0.30 -4.47 -13.11
CA CYS A 276 0.94 -3.78 -12.81
C CYS A 276 1.81 -3.65 -14.05
N ILE A 277 2.39 -2.48 -14.26
CA ILE A 277 3.48 -2.27 -15.22
C ILE A 277 4.78 -2.21 -14.45
N LYS A 278 5.62 -3.23 -14.63
CA LYS A 278 6.97 -3.28 -14.10
C LYS A 278 7.93 -2.63 -15.08
N LEU A 279 8.66 -1.61 -14.65
CA LEU A 279 9.54 -0.85 -15.56
C LEU A 279 10.90 -1.51 -15.78
N ASN A 280 11.25 -2.53 -14.97
CA ASN A 280 12.51 -3.27 -15.05
C ASN A 280 13.74 -2.35 -15.09
N ILE A 281 13.82 -1.46 -14.12
CA ILE A 281 14.92 -0.51 -13.96
C ILE A 281 15.99 -1.16 -13.07
N ASP A 282 17.22 -1.18 -13.56
CA ASP A 282 18.38 -1.64 -12.78
C ASP A 282 18.93 -0.47 -11.94
N ASP A 283 18.49 -0.40 -10.68
CA ASP A 283 18.95 0.58 -9.69
C ASP A 283 19.16 -0.12 -8.34
N SER A 284 20.38 -0.02 -7.81
CA SER A 284 20.75 -0.59 -6.51
C SER A 284 19.97 0.00 -5.33
N ALA A 285 19.42 1.20 -5.49
CA ALA A 285 18.57 1.87 -4.49
C ALA A 285 17.09 1.48 -4.58
N ALA A 286 16.73 0.56 -5.48
CA ALA A 286 15.36 0.02 -5.57
C ALA A 286 14.95 -0.66 -4.26
N ASP A 287 13.67 -0.58 -3.93
CA ASP A 287 13.10 -1.35 -2.83
C ASP A 287 13.45 -2.83 -2.98
N ARG A 288 13.86 -3.47 -1.88
CA ARG A 288 14.21 -4.90 -1.79
C ARG A 288 13.14 -5.83 -2.35
N PHE A 289 11.90 -5.38 -2.40
CA PHE A 289 10.78 -6.15 -2.94
C PHE A 289 10.53 -5.89 -4.42
N GLY A 290 11.39 -5.10 -5.09
CA GLY A 290 11.28 -4.78 -6.51
C GLY A 290 10.09 -3.90 -6.89
N ARG A 291 9.31 -3.42 -5.90
CA ARG A 291 8.08 -2.65 -6.12
C ARG A 291 8.30 -1.15 -6.37
N ASP A 292 9.51 -0.67 -6.21
CA ASP A 292 9.80 0.76 -6.33
C ASP A 292 9.63 1.28 -7.77
N TYR A 293 9.73 0.40 -8.77
CA TYR A 293 9.64 0.76 -10.19
C TYR A 293 8.43 0.12 -10.88
N GLU A 294 7.35 0.01 -10.14
CA GLU A 294 6.06 -0.49 -10.60
C GLU A 294 5.03 0.64 -10.69
N VAL A 295 4.13 0.52 -11.67
CA VAL A 295 2.96 1.38 -11.82
C VAL A 295 1.71 0.52 -11.79
N HIS A 296 0.95 0.64 -10.71
CA HIS A 296 -0.31 -0.08 -10.55
C HIS A 296 -1.41 0.56 -11.39
N ILE A 297 -2.20 -0.26 -12.04
CA ILE A 297 -3.31 0.16 -12.90
C ILE A 297 -4.59 -0.49 -12.39
N SER A 298 -5.64 0.30 -12.17
CA SER A 298 -6.97 -0.19 -11.79
C SER A 298 -8.06 0.58 -12.50
N PHE A 299 -8.92 -0.10 -13.23
CA PHE A 299 -10.03 0.51 -13.97
C PHE A 299 -11.37 -0.15 -13.66
N GLY A 300 -12.37 0.68 -13.36
CA GLY A 300 -13.77 0.26 -13.50
C GLY A 300 -14.25 0.46 -14.94
N VAL A 301 -14.89 -0.54 -15.53
CA VAL A 301 -15.48 -0.42 -16.86
C VAL A 301 -16.98 -0.27 -16.75
N TRP A 302 -17.49 0.81 -17.30
CA TRP A 302 -18.93 1.11 -17.36
C TRP A 302 -19.43 1.17 -18.80
N LYS A 303 -20.73 1.10 -18.96
CA LYS A 303 -21.36 1.18 -20.28
C LYS A 303 -22.57 2.08 -20.26
N GLN A 304 -22.66 2.99 -21.22
CA GLN A 304 -23.84 3.85 -21.40
C GLN A 304 -25.08 2.97 -21.63
N PRO A 305 -26.14 3.06 -20.81
CA PRO A 305 -27.34 2.26 -20.98
C PRO A 305 -28.08 2.68 -22.26
N LYS A 306 -28.70 1.73 -22.94
CA LYS A 306 -29.55 1.94 -24.12
C LYS A 306 -31.02 1.91 -23.79
N THR A 307 -31.39 1.43 -22.61
CA THR A 307 -32.76 1.32 -22.11
C THR A 307 -32.91 2.14 -20.85
N ALA A 308 -34.05 2.80 -20.69
CA ALA A 308 -34.34 3.59 -19.49
C ALA A 308 -34.45 2.70 -18.23
N TYR A 309 -33.98 3.22 -17.13
CA TYR A 309 -34.30 2.69 -15.79
C TYR A 309 -35.77 3.01 -15.49
N GLN A 310 -36.52 2.07 -14.93
CA GLN A 310 -37.94 2.20 -14.63
C GLN A 310 -38.24 2.03 -13.15
N GLN A 311 -39.08 2.94 -12.62
CA GLN A 311 -39.58 2.89 -11.25
C GLN A 311 -41.05 3.22 -11.17
N ASN A 312 -41.84 2.32 -10.55
CA ASN A 312 -43.25 2.56 -10.31
C ASN A 312 -43.48 3.17 -8.92
N PHE A 313 -44.43 4.12 -8.85
CA PHE A 313 -44.87 4.73 -7.59
C PHE A 313 -46.37 5.10 -7.67
N THR A 314 -47.02 5.25 -6.50
CA THR A 314 -48.48 5.50 -6.44
C THR A 314 -48.75 6.90 -5.95
N VAL A 315 -49.64 7.60 -6.64
CA VAL A 315 -50.08 8.97 -6.31
C VAL A 315 -51.61 8.94 -6.10
N LYS A 316 -52.12 9.66 -5.10
CA LYS A 316 -53.56 9.84 -4.91
C LYS A 316 -54.07 10.96 -5.77
N GLN A 317 -55.36 10.90 -6.14
CA GLN A 317 -56.02 11.94 -6.94
C GLN A 317 -55.81 13.33 -6.31
N GLY A 318 -55.30 14.27 -7.10
CA GLY A 318 -55.11 15.66 -6.70
C GLY A 318 -53.83 15.96 -5.91
N GLN A 319 -53.03 14.96 -5.61
CA GLN A 319 -51.73 15.21 -4.97
C GLN A 319 -50.73 15.82 -5.96
N ASN A 320 -49.80 16.55 -5.43
CA ASN A 320 -48.63 17.02 -6.18
C ASN A 320 -47.48 16.04 -5.94
N PHE A 321 -46.60 15.89 -6.90
CA PHE A 321 -45.35 15.21 -6.69
C PHE A 321 -44.20 15.89 -7.44
N SER A 322 -42.98 15.66 -6.97
CA SER A 322 -41.76 16.08 -7.65
C SER A 322 -40.78 14.90 -7.74
N VAL A 323 -40.04 14.88 -8.83
CA VAL A 323 -38.91 13.99 -9.06
C VAL A 323 -37.66 14.84 -9.17
N VAL A 324 -36.69 14.57 -8.33
CA VAL A 324 -35.34 15.17 -8.40
C VAL A 324 -34.39 14.07 -8.86
N ILE A 325 -33.66 14.34 -9.92
CA ILE A 325 -32.65 13.44 -10.48
C ILE A 325 -31.32 14.18 -10.42
N SER A 326 -30.27 13.56 -9.91
CA SER A 326 -28.94 14.12 -9.82
C SER A 326 -27.86 13.15 -10.26
N ALA A 327 -26.81 13.68 -10.83
CA ALA A 327 -25.57 12.95 -11.14
C ALA A 327 -24.37 13.83 -10.84
N SER A 328 -23.29 13.19 -10.45
CA SER A 328 -22.01 13.85 -10.26
C SER A 328 -20.94 13.21 -11.13
N GLN A 329 -20.09 14.05 -11.66
CA GLN A 329 -18.88 13.62 -12.35
C GLN A 329 -17.68 14.19 -11.62
N ARG A 330 -16.71 13.33 -11.33
CA ARG A 330 -15.40 13.72 -10.80
C ARG A 330 -14.33 13.32 -11.80
N ARG A 331 -13.35 14.17 -11.96
CA ARG A 331 -12.16 13.84 -12.73
C ARG A 331 -11.27 12.92 -11.87
N TYR A 332 -11.29 11.63 -12.20
CA TYR A 332 -10.42 10.64 -11.55
C TYR A 332 -9.07 10.50 -12.27
N ASP A 333 -9.03 10.79 -13.55
CA ASP A 333 -7.87 10.56 -14.42
C ASP A 333 -6.93 11.77 -14.40
N LYS A 334 -6.16 11.92 -13.35
CA LYS A 334 -5.18 13.02 -13.20
C LYS A 334 -4.03 12.93 -14.21
N TYR A 335 -3.72 11.75 -14.69
CA TYR A 335 -2.55 11.44 -15.52
C TYR A 335 -2.91 11.00 -16.94
N ALA A 336 -4.19 11.04 -17.28
CA ALA A 336 -4.60 10.78 -18.66
C ALA A 336 -4.17 11.92 -19.59
N THR A 337 -3.62 11.57 -20.74
CA THR A 337 -3.30 12.54 -21.77
C THR A 337 -4.58 13.02 -22.47
N GLY A 338 -4.61 14.29 -22.78
CA GLY A 338 -5.80 14.93 -23.34
C GLY A 338 -6.80 15.25 -22.22
N ALA A 339 -6.94 16.52 -21.92
CA ALA A 339 -8.05 17.00 -21.11
C ALA A 339 -9.34 16.74 -21.91
N GLU A 340 -9.94 15.54 -21.74
CA GLU A 340 -11.32 15.38 -22.16
C GLU A 340 -12.14 16.41 -21.39
N GLU A 341 -12.81 17.27 -22.13
CA GLU A 341 -13.76 18.22 -21.56
C GLU A 341 -14.82 17.41 -20.81
N MET A 342 -15.03 17.70 -19.54
CA MET A 342 -16.06 17.01 -18.75
C MET A 342 -17.41 17.30 -19.37
N VAL A 343 -18.01 16.30 -20.02
CA VAL A 343 -19.30 16.44 -20.67
C VAL A 343 -20.40 16.41 -19.61
N GLU A 344 -21.25 17.42 -19.62
CA GLU A 344 -22.35 17.57 -18.66
C GLU A 344 -23.29 16.35 -18.67
N PRO A 345 -23.64 15.76 -17.50
CA PRO A 345 -24.68 14.77 -17.41
C PRO A 345 -26.02 15.29 -17.93
N SER A 346 -26.83 14.43 -18.52
CA SER A 346 -28.21 14.77 -18.91
C SER A 346 -29.12 13.56 -18.75
N PHE A 347 -30.43 13.82 -18.66
CA PHE A 347 -31.42 12.79 -18.44
C PHE A 347 -32.56 12.92 -19.47
N ASN A 348 -32.91 11.80 -20.13
CA ASN A 348 -34.18 11.71 -20.84
C ASN A 348 -35.19 11.09 -19.85
N VAL A 349 -36.16 11.89 -19.45
CA VAL A 349 -37.16 11.49 -18.44
C VAL A 349 -38.53 11.37 -19.07
N SER A 350 -39.24 10.29 -18.75
CA SER A 350 -40.68 10.17 -19.04
C SER A 350 -41.45 9.78 -17.77
N LEU A 351 -42.70 10.22 -17.73
CA LEU A 351 -43.66 9.92 -16.67
C LEU A 351 -44.93 9.41 -17.33
N ALA A 352 -45.35 8.18 -17.03
CA ALA A 352 -46.52 7.51 -17.55
C ALA A 352 -47.47 7.11 -16.44
N LEU A 353 -48.80 7.29 -16.64
CA LEU A 353 -49.81 6.77 -15.74
C LEU A 353 -50.34 5.43 -16.27
N ALA A 354 -50.26 4.38 -15.46
CA ALA A 354 -50.71 3.04 -15.84
C ALA A 354 -52.20 3.03 -16.22
N GLY A 355 -52.48 2.43 -17.37
CA GLY A 355 -53.86 2.31 -17.89
C GLY A 355 -54.33 3.44 -18.81
N LEU A 356 -53.52 4.45 -19.08
CA LEU A 356 -53.72 5.46 -20.09
C LEU A 356 -52.70 5.25 -21.20
N GLU A 357 -53.02 4.40 -22.18
CA GLU A 357 -52.13 4.20 -23.32
C GLU A 357 -52.07 5.50 -24.16
N GLY A 358 -50.85 6.02 -24.33
CA GLY A 358 -50.57 7.17 -25.19
C GLY A 358 -50.45 8.53 -24.49
N GLU A 359 -50.46 8.61 -23.16
CA GLU A 359 -50.19 9.83 -22.41
C GLU A 359 -48.81 9.74 -21.66
N ASP A 360 -47.79 9.29 -22.36
CA ASP A 360 -46.44 9.46 -21.89
C ASP A 360 -46.10 10.95 -21.89
N MET A 361 -45.94 11.52 -20.72
CA MET A 361 -45.43 12.88 -20.59
C MET A 361 -43.92 12.87 -20.60
N THR A 362 -43.34 13.62 -21.54
CA THR A 362 -41.93 13.99 -21.45
C THR A 362 -41.89 15.37 -20.80
N PRO A 363 -41.76 15.41 -19.46
CA PRO A 363 -41.85 16.69 -18.77
C PRO A 363 -40.55 17.48 -18.96
N GLU A 364 -40.72 18.78 -19.13
CA GLU A 364 -39.59 19.71 -19.06
C GLU A 364 -39.20 19.90 -17.60
N PRO A 365 -37.89 19.99 -17.29
CA PRO A 365 -37.47 20.23 -15.93
C PRO A 365 -37.95 21.59 -15.42
N SER A 366 -38.60 21.62 -14.28
CA SER A 366 -39.05 22.85 -13.62
C SER A 366 -37.90 23.64 -12.99
N LYS A 367 -36.77 22.98 -12.74
CA LYS A 367 -35.54 23.53 -12.19
C LYS A 367 -34.36 22.69 -12.61
N THR A 368 -33.31 23.33 -13.07
CA THR A 368 -31.99 22.72 -13.30
C THR A 368 -30.94 23.41 -12.41
N VAL A 369 -30.10 22.63 -11.76
CA VAL A 369 -28.99 23.15 -10.96
C VAL A 369 -27.72 22.49 -11.47
N LYS A 370 -26.72 23.32 -11.70
CA LYS A 370 -25.36 22.88 -12.05
C LYS A 370 -24.40 23.49 -11.03
N THR A 371 -23.66 22.67 -10.34
CA THR A 371 -22.56 23.06 -9.47
C THR A 371 -21.26 22.62 -10.11
N VAL A 372 -20.29 23.50 -10.17
CA VAL A 372 -19.00 23.22 -10.80
C VAL A 372 -17.90 23.61 -9.81
N ASP A 373 -17.07 22.66 -9.46
CA ASP A 373 -15.87 22.94 -8.67
C ASP A 373 -14.73 23.24 -9.61
N VAL A 374 -14.16 24.42 -9.44
CA VAL A 374 -13.05 24.90 -10.25
C VAL A 374 -11.84 25.06 -9.35
N SER A 375 -10.78 24.34 -9.63
CA SER A 375 -9.50 24.46 -8.94
C SER A 375 -8.60 25.46 -9.66
N LEU A 376 -7.76 26.14 -8.89
CA LEU A 376 -6.74 27.07 -9.39
C LEU A 376 -5.39 26.35 -9.40
N GLY A 377 -4.72 26.34 -10.55
CA GLY A 377 -3.45 25.66 -10.72
C GLY A 377 -3.59 24.15 -11.01
N SER A 378 -2.50 23.52 -11.33
CA SER A 378 -2.40 22.07 -11.57
C SER A 378 -1.68 21.39 -10.39
N ASP A 379 -2.42 21.09 -9.34
CA ASP A 379 -1.82 20.52 -8.11
C ASP A 379 -1.13 19.16 -8.29
N TYR A 380 -1.23 18.55 -9.47
CA TYR A 380 -0.87 17.15 -9.67
C TYR A 380 -0.14 16.84 -10.98
N LEU A 381 0.07 17.82 -11.86
CA LEU A 381 0.87 17.61 -13.06
C LEU A 381 2.30 18.10 -12.83
N PRO A 382 3.32 17.39 -13.32
CA PRO A 382 4.67 17.90 -13.38
C PRO A 382 4.70 19.24 -14.13
N PRO A 383 5.59 20.19 -13.78
CA PRO A 383 5.66 21.51 -14.42
C PRO A 383 5.81 21.45 -15.94
N GLU A 384 6.45 20.42 -16.46
CA GLU A 384 6.66 20.18 -17.89
C GLU A 384 5.39 19.76 -18.63
N ASP A 385 4.41 19.20 -17.94
CA ASP A 385 3.11 18.81 -18.52
C ASP A 385 2.05 19.91 -18.46
N VAL A 386 2.33 20.99 -17.75
CA VAL A 386 1.50 22.17 -17.73
C VAL A 386 1.68 22.93 -19.06
N THR A 387 0.97 22.49 -20.08
CA THR A 387 1.08 23.04 -21.46
C THR A 387 0.35 24.35 -21.68
N SER A 388 -0.41 24.83 -20.68
CA SER A 388 -1.21 26.05 -20.80
C SER A 388 -0.96 27.00 -19.63
N ASP A 389 -1.03 28.30 -19.92
CA ASP A 389 -1.17 29.36 -18.90
C ASP A 389 -2.55 29.31 -18.21
N GLU A 390 -3.33 28.22 -18.40
CA GLU A 390 -4.62 28.05 -17.78
C GLU A 390 -4.46 27.77 -16.29
N THR A 391 -4.87 28.77 -15.52
CA THR A 391 -4.85 28.71 -14.06
C THR A 391 -6.08 28.01 -13.47
N TYR A 392 -7.02 27.58 -14.32
CA TYR A 392 -8.29 27.00 -13.90
C TYR A 392 -8.52 25.61 -14.51
N HIS A 393 -8.95 24.66 -13.70
CA HIS A 393 -9.45 23.38 -14.19
C HIS A 393 -10.73 22.95 -13.44
N VAL A 394 -11.64 22.33 -14.16
CA VAL A 394 -12.86 21.76 -13.58
C VAL A 394 -12.53 20.39 -13.00
N SER A 395 -12.73 20.25 -11.69
CA SER A 395 -12.45 19.01 -10.95
C SER A 395 -13.69 18.17 -10.66
N HIS A 396 -14.87 18.82 -10.60
CA HIS A 396 -16.14 18.18 -10.31
C HIS A 396 -17.31 18.95 -10.91
N ILE A 397 -18.28 18.22 -11.45
CA ILE A 397 -19.57 18.75 -11.88
C ILE A 397 -20.67 17.96 -11.17
N GLU A 398 -21.55 18.66 -10.48
CA GLU A 398 -22.82 18.14 -9.98
C GLU A 398 -23.94 18.74 -10.80
N TYR A 399 -24.84 17.89 -11.33
CA TYR A 399 -25.96 18.28 -12.16
C TYR A 399 -27.24 17.68 -11.62
N SER A 400 -28.29 18.48 -11.48
CA SER A 400 -29.61 18.01 -11.07
C SER A 400 -30.76 18.65 -11.83
N GLU A 401 -31.79 17.87 -12.07
CA GLU A 401 -33.04 18.27 -12.67
C GLU A 401 -34.19 17.97 -11.73
N THR A 402 -35.14 18.89 -11.63
CA THR A 402 -36.37 18.74 -10.85
C THR A 402 -37.57 18.81 -11.76
N TYR A 403 -38.40 17.79 -11.72
CA TYR A 403 -39.64 17.68 -12.43
C TYR A 403 -40.82 17.79 -11.46
N LYS A 404 -41.84 18.59 -11.76
CA LYS A 404 -43.00 18.81 -10.89
C LYS A 404 -44.29 18.51 -11.62
N VAL A 405 -45.15 17.73 -11.00
CA VAL A 405 -46.50 17.45 -11.44
C VAL A 405 -47.47 17.95 -10.37
N THR A 406 -48.36 18.86 -10.74
CA THR A 406 -49.37 19.41 -9.84
C THR A 406 -50.74 18.86 -10.17
N ASN A 407 -51.55 18.60 -9.13
CA ASN A 407 -52.91 18.07 -9.27
C ASN A 407 -52.92 16.74 -10.07
N ALA A 408 -52.03 15.84 -9.75
CA ALA A 408 -51.84 14.59 -10.48
C ALA A 408 -53.09 13.71 -10.45
N THR A 409 -53.33 12.99 -11.53
CA THR A 409 -54.33 11.93 -11.59
C THR A 409 -53.89 10.76 -10.67
N GLY A 410 -54.82 10.28 -9.84
CA GLY A 410 -54.54 9.16 -8.93
C GLY A 410 -54.32 7.85 -9.69
N GLY A 411 -53.32 7.10 -9.28
CA GLY A 411 -52.97 5.82 -9.90
C GLY A 411 -51.50 5.44 -9.69
N VAL A 412 -51.09 4.43 -10.42
CA VAL A 412 -49.69 4.00 -10.47
C VAL A 412 -48.98 4.74 -11.61
N TRP A 413 -47.98 5.48 -11.24
CA TRP A 413 -47.11 6.18 -12.19
C TRP A 413 -45.83 5.40 -12.41
N THR A 414 -45.31 5.43 -13.63
CA THR A 414 -44.00 4.89 -14.00
C THR A 414 -43.09 6.07 -14.33
N LEU A 415 -41.97 6.15 -13.60
CA LEU A 415 -40.84 7.02 -13.90
C LEU A 415 -39.85 6.25 -14.76
N GLU A 416 -39.48 6.80 -15.90
CA GLU A 416 -38.39 6.27 -16.73
C GLU A 416 -37.28 7.29 -16.82
N ILE A 417 -36.03 6.85 -16.65
CA ILE A 417 -34.81 7.67 -16.68
C ILE A 417 -33.80 7.03 -17.60
N LEU A 418 -33.42 7.67 -18.67
CA LEU A 418 -32.27 7.28 -19.49
C LEU A 418 -31.16 8.30 -19.28
N PRO A 419 -30.16 7.98 -18.45
CA PRO A 419 -29.03 8.87 -18.20
C PRO A 419 -28.11 8.91 -19.42
N LYS A 420 -27.40 10.03 -19.60
CA LYS A 420 -26.33 10.21 -20.58
C LYS A 420 -25.14 10.91 -19.94
N ASN A 421 -23.95 10.59 -20.39
CA ASN A 421 -22.69 11.17 -19.91
C ASN A 421 -22.52 11.08 -18.40
N THR A 422 -22.96 9.97 -17.78
CA THR A 422 -22.77 9.74 -16.35
C THR A 422 -22.66 8.24 -16.06
N GLN A 423 -21.83 7.91 -15.10
CA GLN A 423 -21.62 6.54 -14.61
C GLN A 423 -22.67 6.11 -13.59
N SER A 424 -23.24 7.09 -12.88
CA SER A 424 -24.25 6.86 -11.85
C SER A 424 -25.18 8.05 -11.75
N PHE A 425 -26.38 7.82 -11.27
CA PHE A 425 -27.33 8.85 -10.92
C PHE A 425 -28.14 8.46 -9.68
N GLU A 426 -28.65 9.46 -9.01
CA GLU A 426 -29.57 9.30 -7.88
C GLU A 426 -30.91 9.94 -8.26
N TYR A 427 -31.99 9.45 -7.68
CA TYR A 427 -33.28 10.10 -7.81
C TYR A 427 -34.10 10.06 -6.52
N THR A 428 -34.91 11.06 -6.32
CA THR A 428 -35.86 11.17 -5.21
C THR A 428 -37.24 11.50 -5.74
N ILE A 429 -38.24 10.78 -5.27
CA ILE A 429 -39.67 11.06 -5.55
C ILE A 429 -40.31 11.62 -4.29
N GLU A 430 -40.75 12.86 -4.30
CA GLU A 430 -41.47 13.49 -3.21
C GLU A 430 -42.95 13.62 -3.56
N ILE A 431 -43.84 13.04 -2.73
CA ILE A 431 -45.28 13.11 -2.91
C ILE A 431 -45.86 13.97 -1.78
N GLY A 432 -46.38 15.14 -2.16
CA GLY A 432 -46.94 16.11 -1.24
C GLY A 432 -48.46 16.12 -1.27
N GLY A 433 -49.05 16.45 -0.12
CA GLY A 433 -50.49 16.66 -0.02
C GLY A 433 -50.88 18.11 -0.30
#